data_ae5670711778b7d897f1c59e42b9b965
#
_entry.id   ae5670711778b7d897f1c59e42b9b965
#
_cell.length_a   1.000
_cell.length_b   1.000
_cell.length_c   1.000
_cell.angle_alpha   90.00
_cell.angle_beta   90.00
_cell.angle_gamma   90.00
#
_symmetry.space_group_name_H-M   'P 1'
#
loop_
_entity.id
_entity.type
_entity.pdbx_description
1 polymer ?
#
loop_
_entity_poly.entity_id
_entity_poly.type
_entity_poly.pdbx_seq_one_letter_code
_entity_poly.pdbx_strand_id
1 'polypeptide(L)'
;MIPGPTPVPEKVLQALSKHPIGHRSKEFQDLVESTTENLKWLHQTQNDVLTITGSGTAAMEAGIINTLSKGDKVICGENGKFGERWVKVAKEFGLEVIKINSE
;
A
#
# COMPACT_ATOMS: atom_id res chain seq x y z
N MET A 1 -0.76 21.56 -5.31
CA MET A 1 0.07 20.34 -5.23
C MET A 1 -0.83 19.18 -5.60
N ILE A 2 -0.42 18.26 -6.48
CA ILE A 2 -1.21 17.08 -6.89
C ILE A 2 -0.54 15.81 -6.36
N PRO A 3 -1.30 14.75 -6.08
CA PRO A 3 -0.75 13.49 -5.56
C PRO A 3 0.01 12.66 -6.61
N GLY A 4 -0.12 12.99 -7.86
CA GLY A 4 0.54 12.35 -9.00
C GLY A 4 0.02 12.85 -10.34
N PRO A 5 0.75 12.59 -11.45
CA PRO A 5 2.08 11.97 -11.49
C PRO A 5 3.16 12.86 -10.87
N THR A 6 4.18 12.23 -10.27
CA THR A 6 5.32 12.92 -9.65
C THR A 6 6.63 12.54 -10.34
N PRO A 7 7.67 13.40 -10.32
CA PRO A 7 8.98 13.04 -10.81
C PRO A 7 9.52 11.80 -10.09
N VAL A 8 10.10 10.88 -10.86
CA VAL A 8 10.74 9.68 -10.33
C VAL A 8 12.25 9.93 -10.24
N PRO A 9 12.91 9.62 -9.12
CA PRO A 9 14.36 9.81 -9.01
C PRO A 9 15.13 9.04 -10.09
N GLU A 10 16.19 9.65 -10.63
CA GLU A 10 16.98 9.10 -11.73
C GLU A 10 17.48 7.66 -11.47
N LYS A 11 17.94 7.36 -10.25
CA LYS A 11 18.38 6.02 -9.86
C LYS A 11 17.28 4.97 -9.98
N VAL A 12 16.03 5.35 -9.73
CA VAL A 12 14.86 4.46 -9.85
C VAL A 12 14.55 4.22 -11.32
N LEU A 13 14.59 5.28 -12.16
CA LEU A 13 14.40 5.16 -13.61
C LEU A 13 15.46 4.24 -14.24
N GLN A 14 16.73 4.37 -13.84
CA GLN A 14 17.81 3.51 -14.28
C GLN A 14 17.59 2.03 -13.85
N ALA A 15 17.08 1.80 -12.65
CA ALA A 15 16.73 0.46 -12.20
C ALA A 15 15.57 -0.14 -13.01
N LEU A 16 14.54 0.65 -13.32
CA LEU A 16 13.39 0.24 -14.13
C LEU A 16 13.76 -0.06 -15.59
N SER A 17 14.82 0.54 -16.13
CA SER A 17 15.27 0.33 -17.51
C SER A 17 16.06 -0.97 -17.70
N LYS A 18 16.42 -1.69 -16.65
CA LYS A 18 17.14 -2.96 -16.75
C LYS A 18 16.24 -4.07 -17.30
N HIS A 19 16.84 -5.00 -18.04
CA HIS A 19 16.11 -6.20 -18.47
C HIS A 19 15.62 -7.03 -17.28
N PRO A 20 14.41 -7.61 -17.37
CA PRO A 20 13.94 -8.54 -16.35
C PRO A 20 14.88 -9.74 -16.21
N ILE A 21 15.11 -10.17 -14.97
CA ILE A 21 15.84 -11.36 -14.63
C ILE A 21 14.89 -12.53 -14.31
N GLY A 22 15.38 -13.76 -14.44
CA GLY A 22 14.56 -14.94 -14.19
C GLY A 22 14.08 -15.00 -12.74
N HIS A 23 12.80 -15.10 -12.51
CA HIS A 23 12.19 -15.12 -11.16
C HIS A 23 12.61 -16.31 -10.29
N ARG A 24 13.28 -17.35 -10.86
CA ARG A 24 13.83 -18.51 -10.14
C ARG A 24 15.36 -18.48 -10.06
N SER A 25 16.01 -17.43 -10.58
CA SER A 25 17.45 -17.29 -10.51
C SER A 25 17.93 -16.95 -9.08
N LYS A 26 19.17 -17.28 -8.78
CA LYS A 26 19.80 -16.89 -7.51
C LYS A 26 19.85 -15.36 -7.38
N GLU A 27 20.15 -14.66 -8.49
CA GLU A 27 20.16 -13.20 -8.53
C GLU A 27 18.81 -12.60 -8.11
N PHE A 28 17.69 -13.17 -8.58
CA PHE A 28 16.37 -12.71 -8.18
C PHE A 28 16.06 -12.99 -6.71
N GLN A 29 16.45 -14.16 -6.21
CA GLN A 29 16.31 -14.51 -4.79
C GLN A 29 17.05 -13.51 -3.90
N ASP A 30 18.32 -13.23 -4.21
CA ASP A 30 19.13 -12.26 -3.47
C ASP A 30 18.52 -10.85 -3.49
N LEU A 31 17.96 -10.43 -4.63
CA LEU A 31 17.24 -9.18 -4.77
C LEU A 31 16.02 -9.13 -3.85
N VAL A 32 15.22 -10.18 -3.82
CA VAL A 32 14.01 -10.26 -2.98
C VAL A 32 14.40 -10.27 -1.49
N GLU A 33 15.38 -11.05 -1.10
CA GLU A 33 15.87 -11.11 0.27
C GLU A 33 16.35 -9.73 0.75
N SER A 34 17.23 -9.09 0.00
CA SER A 34 17.75 -7.76 0.37
C SER A 34 16.65 -6.70 0.42
N THR A 35 15.68 -6.75 -0.49
CA THR A 35 14.53 -5.85 -0.50
C THR A 35 13.65 -6.07 0.73
N THR A 36 13.39 -7.33 1.08
CA THR A 36 12.59 -7.69 2.26
C THR A 36 13.25 -7.20 3.55
N GLU A 37 14.56 -7.40 3.71
CA GLU A 37 15.29 -6.91 4.89
C GLU A 37 15.27 -5.36 4.98
N ASN A 38 15.42 -4.67 3.86
CA ASN A 38 15.29 -3.22 3.83
C ASN A 38 13.87 -2.74 4.19
N LEU A 39 12.83 -3.45 3.76
CA LEU A 39 11.45 -3.16 4.12
C LEU A 39 11.17 -3.43 5.60
N LYS A 40 11.70 -4.52 6.17
CA LYS A 40 11.62 -4.79 7.62
C LYS A 40 12.27 -3.66 8.41
N TRP A 41 13.45 -3.21 7.98
CA TRP A 41 14.12 -2.08 8.62
C TRP A 41 13.27 -0.80 8.52
N LEU A 42 12.72 -0.50 7.34
CA LEU A 42 11.87 0.69 7.11
C LEU A 42 10.62 0.67 8.00
N HIS A 43 9.97 -0.49 8.12
CA HIS A 43 8.77 -0.67 8.93
C HIS A 43 9.05 -0.96 10.40
N GLN A 44 10.33 -1.03 10.81
CA GLN A 44 10.76 -1.33 12.18
C GLN A 44 10.11 -2.61 12.73
N THR A 45 10.08 -3.68 11.93
CA THR A 45 9.41 -4.93 12.26
C THR A 45 10.32 -6.14 12.11
N GLN A 46 10.08 -7.18 12.93
CA GLN A 46 10.65 -8.51 12.79
C GLN A 46 9.67 -9.51 12.13
N ASN A 47 8.44 -9.07 11.90
CA ASN A 47 7.42 -9.89 11.25
C ASN A 47 7.72 -10.07 9.76
N ASP A 48 7.01 -11.01 9.13
CA ASP A 48 7.10 -11.20 7.69
C ASP A 48 6.59 -9.97 6.94
N VAL A 49 7.34 -9.56 5.92
CA VAL A 49 6.98 -8.47 5.01
C VAL A 49 6.80 -9.05 3.62
N LEU A 50 5.59 -8.96 3.09
CA LEU A 50 5.23 -9.47 1.78
C LEU A 50 5.01 -8.31 0.81
N THR A 51 5.70 -8.35 -0.33
CA THR A 51 5.49 -7.38 -1.41
C THR A 51 4.41 -7.88 -2.35
N ILE A 52 3.29 -7.14 -2.44
CA ILE A 52 2.14 -7.49 -3.27
C ILE A 52 1.99 -6.44 -4.36
N THR A 53 1.87 -6.90 -5.62
CA THR A 53 1.54 -6.02 -6.73
C THR A 53 0.06 -5.66 -6.70
N GLY A 54 -0.25 -4.37 -6.71
CA GLY A 54 -1.64 -3.91 -6.69
C GLY A 54 -1.76 -2.40 -6.85
N SER A 55 -3.00 -1.92 -6.93
CA SER A 55 -3.32 -0.50 -6.94
C SER A 55 -3.34 0.06 -5.51
N GLY A 56 -3.29 1.40 -5.37
CA GLY A 56 -3.53 2.05 -4.07
C GLY A 56 -4.90 1.71 -3.48
N THR A 57 -5.92 1.45 -4.30
CA THR A 57 -7.23 0.98 -3.82
C THR A 57 -7.13 -0.42 -3.23
N ALA A 58 -6.40 -1.33 -3.86
CA ALA A 58 -6.16 -2.67 -3.31
C ALA A 58 -5.44 -2.60 -1.94
N ALA A 59 -4.52 -1.66 -1.75
CA ALA A 59 -3.89 -1.44 -0.45
C ALA A 59 -4.88 -0.93 0.61
N MET A 60 -5.80 -0.04 0.25
CA MET A 60 -6.88 0.40 1.15
C MET A 60 -7.80 -0.77 1.55
N GLU A 61 -8.21 -1.57 0.58
CA GLU A 61 -9.04 -2.77 0.83
C GLU A 61 -8.30 -3.76 1.73
N ALA A 62 -7.03 -4.05 1.45
CA ALA A 62 -6.22 -4.93 2.28
C ALA A 62 -6.11 -4.44 3.73
N GLY A 63 -5.94 -3.13 3.93
CA GLY A 63 -5.93 -2.53 5.27
C GLY A 63 -7.23 -2.78 6.04
N ILE A 64 -8.37 -2.65 5.37
CA ILE A 64 -9.69 -2.86 5.98
C ILE A 64 -9.94 -4.33 6.29
N ILE A 65 -9.86 -5.21 5.27
CA ILE A 65 -10.28 -6.61 5.40
C ILE A 65 -9.38 -7.46 6.31
N ASN A 66 -8.14 -7.05 6.51
CA ASN A 66 -7.21 -7.75 7.40
C ASN A 66 -7.27 -7.28 8.85
N THR A 67 -7.93 -6.17 9.14
CA THR A 67 -7.95 -5.57 10.48
C THR A 67 -9.34 -5.41 11.07
N LEU A 68 -10.39 -5.46 10.25
CA LEU A 68 -11.76 -5.15 10.65
C LEU A 68 -12.72 -6.24 10.15
N SER A 69 -13.82 -6.39 10.88
CA SER A 69 -14.92 -7.31 10.57
C SER A 69 -16.20 -6.54 10.25
N LYS A 70 -17.13 -7.16 9.50
CA LYS A 70 -18.43 -6.57 9.20
C LYS A 70 -19.15 -6.15 10.49
N GLY A 71 -19.63 -4.91 10.53
CA GLY A 71 -20.29 -4.32 11.69
C GLY A 71 -19.34 -3.56 12.64
N ASP A 72 -18.03 -3.66 12.45
CA ASP A 72 -17.08 -2.87 13.23
C ASP A 72 -17.23 -1.37 12.92
N LYS A 73 -16.92 -0.54 13.93
CA LYS A 73 -16.92 0.91 13.80
C LYS A 73 -15.56 1.43 13.38
N VAL A 74 -15.56 2.33 12.41
CA VAL A 74 -14.34 2.97 11.92
C VAL A 74 -14.52 4.47 11.77
N ILE A 75 -13.51 5.24 12.16
CA ILE A 75 -13.46 6.68 11.94
C ILE A 75 -12.69 6.94 10.66
N CYS A 76 -13.31 7.64 9.71
CA CYS A 76 -12.69 8.05 8.46
C CYS A 76 -12.57 9.58 8.38
N GLY A 77 -11.35 10.09 8.29
CA GLY A 77 -11.07 11.48 7.92
C GLY A 77 -11.34 11.70 6.44
N GLU A 78 -12.32 12.55 6.11
CA GLU A 78 -12.66 12.85 4.72
C GLU A 78 -12.27 14.30 4.40
N ASN A 79 -11.07 14.44 3.80
CA ASN A 79 -10.51 15.72 3.39
C ASN A 79 -10.10 15.67 1.90
N GLY A 80 -11.03 15.23 1.03
CA GLY A 80 -10.83 15.10 -0.42
C GLY A 80 -11.00 13.65 -0.92
N LYS A 81 -10.65 13.44 -2.19
CA LYS A 81 -10.99 12.21 -2.95
C LYS A 81 -10.46 10.91 -2.35
N PHE A 82 -9.31 10.92 -1.71
CA PHE A 82 -8.79 9.73 -1.05
C PHE A 82 -9.53 9.43 0.25
N GLY A 83 -9.91 10.46 1.03
CA GLY A 83 -10.76 10.29 2.20
C GLY A 83 -12.15 9.75 1.83
N GLU A 84 -12.79 10.32 0.78
CA GLU A 84 -14.05 9.80 0.23
C GLU A 84 -13.93 8.31 -0.14
N ARG A 85 -12.79 7.89 -0.70
CA ARG A 85 -12.54 6.50 -1.08
C ARG A 85 -12.45 5.57 0.13
N TRP A 86 -11.76 5.98 1.19
CA TRP A 86 -11.74 5.22 2.44
C TRP A 86 -13.14 4.99 2.99
N VAL A 87 -13.97 6.05 3.03
CA VAL A 87 -15.37 5.95 3.45
C VAL A 87 -16.16 4.97 2.58
N LYS A 88 -15.99 5.05 1.25
CA LYS A 88 -16.70 4.17 0.32
C LYS A 88 -16.29 2.72 0.51
N VAL A 89 -14.99 2.42 0.53
CA VAL A 89 -14.49 1.06 0.72
C VAL A 89 -14.96 0.48 2.05
N ALA A 90 -14.84 1.23 3.14
CA ALA A 90 -15.30 0.77 4.46
C ALA A 90 -16.79 0.41 4.48
N LYS A 91 -17.64 1.22 3.84
CA LYS A 91 -19.08 0.94 3.72
C LYS A 91 -19.37 -0.30 2.88
N GLU A 92 -18.66 -0.52 1.76
CA GLU A 92 -18.82 -1.70 0.91
C GLU A 92 -18.48 -3.01 1.66
N PHE A 93 -17.52 -2.95 2.59
CA PHE A 93 -17.21 -4.08 3.49
C PHE A 93 -18.13 -4.18 4.71
N GLY A 94 -19.17 -3.34 4.77
CA GLY A 94 -20.23 -3.42 5.81
C GLY A 94 -19.82 -2.91 7.17
N LEU A 95 -18.88 -1.95 7.21
CA LEU A 95 -18.48 -1.27 8.44
C LEU A 95 -19.41 -0.10 8.79
N GLU A 96 -19.53 0.20 10.08
CA GLU A 96 -20.18 1.42 10.57
C GLU A 96 -19.18 2.60 10.49
N VAL A 97 -19.36 3.49 9.53
CA VAL A 97 -18.41 4.57 9.27
C VAL A 97 -18.83 5.87 9.95
N ILE A 98 -17.97 6.38 10.83
CA ILE A 98 -18.05 7.72 11.41
C ILE A 98 -17.15 8.63 10.58
N LYS A 99 -17.75 9.60 9.88
CA LYS A 99 -17.02 10.55 9.04
C LYS A 99 -16.59 11.77 9.85
N ILE A 100 -15.35 12.17 9.70
CA ILE A 100 -14.83 13.45 10.19
C ILE A 100 -14.40 14.25 8.96
N ASN A 101 -15.11 15.35 8.70
CA ASN A 101 -14.77 16.26 7.61
C ASN A 101 -13.94 17.41 8.18
N SER A 102 -12.89 17.84 7.46
CA SER A 102 -12.29 19.15 7.72
C SER A 102 -13.10 20.20 6.96
N GLU A 103 -13.45 21.25 7.65
CA GLU A 103 -13.98 22.48 7.03
C GLU A 103 -12.92 23.17 6.16
#